data_68d143556940c192048bdf40fee23d17
#
_entry.id   68d143556940c192048bdf40fee23d17
#
_cell.length_a   1.000
_cell.length_b   1.000
_cell.length_c   1.000
_cell.angle_alpha   90.00
_cell.angle_beta   90.00
_cell.angle_gamma   90.00
#
_symmetry.space_group_name_H-M   'P 1'
#
loop_
_entity.id
_entity.type
_entity.pdbx_description
1 polymer ?
#
loop_
_entity_poly.entity_id
_entity_poly.type
_entity_poly.pdbx_seq_one_letter_code
_entity_poly.pdbx_strand_id
1 'polypeptide(L)'
;MSAPTAAIGPNPSLGAAREPAPPSRYEAQKRRDWNTFGQYLRNMRPPVAVSECTCHHVLEFLRYLDQFGKTKVHVKGCVFFGQPDPPGPCACPLRQAWGSLDALIGRLRAAYEENGGQPEKNPFGNGAIRVYLREVKDCQAKARG
;
A
#
# COMPACT_ATOMS: atom_id res chain seq x y z
N MET A 1 1.14 -24.79 -32.19
CA MET A 1 1.48 -25.05 -32.30
C MET A 1 1.49 -24.83 -32.39
N SER A 2 1.15 -24.32 -32.51
CA SER A 2 1.37 -24.45 -32.58
C SER A 2 1.23 -23.94 -32.76
N ALA A 3 0.85 -23.45 -32.97
CA ALA A 3 1.01 -23.41 -33.21
C ALA A 3 0.88 -22.88 -33.36
N PRO A 4 0.66 -22.53 -33.44
CA PRO A 4 0.85 -22.39 -33.59
C PRO A 4 0.71 -21.83 -33.74
N THR A 5 0.32 -21.29 -33.76
CA THR A 5 0.50 -21.30 -33.90
C THR A 5 0.44 -20.66 -34.08
N ALA A 6 0.08 -20.21 -34.38
CA ALA A 6 0.29 -20.18 -34.50
C ALA A 6 0.22 -19.53 -34.64
N ALA A 7 -0.09 -19.10 -34.82
CA ALA A 7 0.18 -19.15 -34.91
C ALA A 7 0.10 -18.49 -34.95
N ILE A 8 -0.21 -17.86 -34.97
CA ILE A 8 0.05 -17.88 -35.00
C ILE A 8 0.22 -17.32 -34.75
N GLY A 9 -0.10 -16.75 -35.10
CA GLY A 9 0.34 -16.88 -34.82
C GLY A 9 0.49 -16.17 -34.52
N PRO A 10 0.33 -15.65 -34.57
CA PRO A 10 0.71 -15.48 -34.13
C PRO A 10 0.74 -14.85 -33.84
N ASN A 11 0.39 -14.22 -33.78
CA ASN A 11 0.71 -14.35 -33.52
C ASN A 11 0.64 -14.01 -33.21
N PRO A 12 0.16 -13.73 -33.24
CA PRO A 12 0.28 -13.95 -32.81
C PRO A 12 0.10 -13.65 -32.58
N SER A 13 -0.30 -13.30 -32.51
CA SER A 13 -0.28 -13.80 -32.32
C SER A 13 -0.48 -13.77 -32.14
N LEU A 14 -0.93 -13.52 -32.15
CA LEU A 14 -1.00 -14.20 -32.02
C LEU A 14 -1.00 -14.58 -31.68
N GLY A 15 -1.28 -14.61 -31.64
CA GLY A 15 -1.12 -15.26 -31.26
C GLY A 15 -0.72 -15.66 -30.72
N ALA A 16 -0.79 -16.03 -30.98
CA ALA A 16 -0.54 -17.06 -30.68
C ALA A 16 -0.36 -17.45 -29.38
N ALA A 17 -0.36 -18.38 -28.98
CA ALA A 17 -0.28 -18.79 -27.64
C ALA A 17 1.08 -18.44 -27.05
N ARG A 18 1.26 -17.20 -26.80
CA ARG A 18 2.46 -16.65 -26.19
C ARG A 18 2.23 -16.53 -24.70
N GLU A 19 3.23 -16.92 -23.94
CA GLU A 19 3.17 -16.73 -22.49
C GLU A 19 3.16 -15.24 -22.16
N PRO A 20 2.38 -14.83 -21.15
CA PRO A 20 2.37 -13.44 -20.74
C PRO A 20 3.73 -13.02 -20.18
N ALA A 21 4.08 -11.78 -20.39
CA ALA A 21 5.30 -11.23 -19.82
C ALA A 21 5.23 -11.25 -18.29
N PRO A 22 6.37 -11.39 -17.59
CA PRO A 22 6.36 -11.27 -16.12
C PRO A 22 5.84 -9.90 -15.71
N PRO A 23 5.16 -9.80 -14.57
CA PRO A 23 4.67 -8.50 -14.10
C PRO A 23 5.86 -7.59 -13.79
N SER A 24 5.67 -6.28 -13.99
CA SER A 24 6.63 -5.27 -13.58
C SER A 24 6.77 -5.28 -12.05
N ARG A 25 7.80 -4.56 -11.56
CA ARG A 25 7.95 -4.37 -10.11
C ARG A 25 6.70 -3.77 -9.50
N TYR A 26 6.14 -2.77 -10.16
CA TYR A 26 4.94 -2.10 -9.69
C TYR A 26 3.78 -3.10 -9.60
N GLU A 27 3.57 -3.88 -10.66
CA GLU A 27 2.47 -4.85 -10.70
C GLU A 27 2.65 -5.94 -9.66
N ALA A 28 3.88 -6.41 -9.47
CA ALA A 28 4.17 -7.43 -8.47
C ALA A 28 3.93 -6.90 -7.05
N GLN A 29 4.36 -5.66 -6.78
CA GLN A 29 4.15 -5.05 -5.48
C GLN A 29 2.67 -4.80 -5.22
N LYS A 30 1.93 -4.33 -6.22
CA LYS A 30 0.49 -4.10 -6.10
C LYS A 30 -0.23 -5.40 -5.75
N ARG A 31 0.14 -6.50 -6.38
CA ARG A 31 -0.45 -7.81 -6.09
C ARG A 31 -0.16 -8.24 -4.66
N ARG A 32 1.07 -8.08 -4.21
CA ARG A 32 1.44 -8.44 -2.84
C ARG A 32 0.68 -7.60 -1.83
N ASP A 33 0.57 -6.31 -2.08
CA ASP A 33 -0.14 -5.41 -1.17
C ASP A 33 -1.61 -5.77 -1.09
N TRP A 34 -2.22 -6.10 -2.23
CA TRP A 34 -3.62 -6.49 -2.27
C TRP A 34 -3.86 -7.78 -1.48
N ASN A 35 -2.96 -8.75 -1.64
CA ASN A 35 -3.06 -10.01 -0.90
C ASN A 35 -2.89 -9.78 0.60
N THR A 36 -1.97 -8.91 0.98
CA THR A 36 -1.73 -8.57 2.39
C THR A 36 -2.95 -7.90 3.02
N PHE A 37 -3.53 -6.94 2.31
CA PHE A 37 -4.74 -6.27 2.80
C PHE A 37 -5.90 -7.25 2.93
N GLY A 38 -6.09 -8.10 1.94
CA GLY A 38 -7.12 -9.13 1.99
C GLY A 38 -6.94 -10.07 3.18
N GLN A 39 -5.71 -10.46 3.46
CA GLN A 39 -5.41 -11.31 4.60
C GLN A 39 -5.70 -10.59 5.92
N TYR A 40 -5.37 -9.30 5.99
CA TYR A 40 -5.68 -8.49 7.16
C TYR A 40 -7.18 -8.47 7.44
N LEU A 41 -8.00 -8.26 6.39
CA LEU A 41 -9.45 -8.24 6.54
C LEU A 41 -9.99 -9.60 6.97
N ARG A 42 -9.44 -10.69 6.43
CA ARG A 42 -9.87 -12.04 6.80
C ARG A 42 -9.52 -12.38 8.25
N ASN A 43 -8.47 -11.78 8.77
CA ASN A 43 -8.04 -12.02 10.15
C ASN A 43 -8.77 -11.16 11.17
N MET A 44 -9.61 -10.23 10.73
CA MET A 44 -10.41 -9.44 11.65
C MET A 44 -11.49 -10.29 12.30
N ARG A 45 -12.00 -9.85 13.45
CA ARG A 45 -13.02 -10.57 14.22
C ARG A 45 -14.23 -9.66 14.43
N PRO A 46 -15.32 -9.84 13.67
CA PRO A 46 -15.51 -10.85 12.62
C PRO A 46 -14.76 -10.48 11.33
N PRO A 47 -14.49 -11.46 10.47
CA PRO A 47 -13.84 -11.18 9.20
C PRO A 47 -14.63 -10.20 8.35
N VAL A 48 -13.93 -9.37 7.59
CA VAL A 48 -14.55 -8.34 6.75
C VAL A 48 -14.31 -8.69 5.28
N ALA A 49 -15.38 -8.71 4.49
CA ALA A 49 -15.24 -8.90 3.05
C ALA A 49 -14.72 -7.61 2.42
N VAL A 50 -13.92 -7.73 1.36
CA VAL A 50 -13.39 -6.57 0.65
C VAL A 50 -14.52 -5.65 0.19
N SER A 51 -15.64 -6.24 -0.27
CA SER A 51 -16.78 -5.46 -0.74
C SER A 51 -17.46 -4.66 0.38
N GLU A 52 -17.17 -4.98 1.62
CA GLU A 52 -17.77 -4.32 2.79
C GLU A 52 -16.78 -3.46 3.56
N CYS A 53 -15.51 -3.42 3.14
CA CYS A 53 -14.54 -2.62 3.87
C CYS A 53 -14.77 -1.14 3.63
N THR A 54 -14.45 -0.36 4.66
CA THR A 54 -14.64 1.10 4.65
C THR A 54 -13.29 1.78 4.85
N CYS A 55 -13.28 3.10 4.75
CA CYS A 55 -12.05 3.86 5.02
C CYS A 55 -11.55 3.63 6.45
N HIS A 56 -12.44 3.32 7.38
CA HIS A 56 -12.05 3.00 8.75
C HIS A 56 -11.14 1.78 8.80
N HIS A 57 -11.49 0.73 8.05
CA HIS A 57 -10.65 -0.47 7.96
C HIS A 57 -9.29 -0.14 7.34
N VAL A 58 -9.30 0.74 6.34
CA VAL A 58 -8.04 1.16 5.70
C VAL A 58 -7.17 1.92 6.70
N LEU A 59 -7.74 2.83 7.46
CA LEU A 59 -6.99 3.59 8.47
C LEU A 59 -6.38 2.66 9.53
N GLU A 60 -7.14 1.68 9.97
CA GLU A 60 -6.62 0.71 10.94
C GLU A 60 -5.50 -0.13 10.34
N PHE A 61 -5.63 -0.48 9.07
CA PHE A 61 -4.57 -1.22 8.38
C PHE A 61 -3.28 -0.40 8.32
N LEU A 62 -3.39 0.89 8.01
CA LEU A 62 -2.21 1.76 7.97
C LEU A 62 -1.53 1.84 9.34
N ARG A 63 -2.31 1.94 10.41
CA ARG A 63 -1.76 1.94 11.77
C ARG A 63 -1.13 0.61 12.13
N TYR A 64 -1.75 -0.48 11.69
CA TYR A 64 -1.20 -1.83 11.89
C TYR A 64 0.17 -1.96 11.23
N LEU A 65 0.35 -1.38 10.05
CA LEU A 65 1.61 -1.48 9.31
C LEU A 65 2.76 -0.74 9.99
N ASP A 66 2.46 0.23 10.84
CA ASP A 66 3.51 0.99 11.53
C ASP A 66 4.43 0.09 12.36
N GLN A 67 3.90 -0.99 12.92
CA GLN A 67 4.72 -1.89 13.74
C GLN A 67 5.83 -2.58 12.95
N PHE A 68 5.74 -2.58 11.64
CA PHE A 68 6.76 -3.16 10.76
C PHE A 68 7.63 -2.09 10.11
N GLY A 69 7.41 -0.83 10.45
CA GLY A 69 8.16 0.27 9.87
C GLY A 69 9.56 0.37 10.44
N LYS A 70 10.43 1.06 9.71
CA LYS A 70 11.84 1.22 10.08
C LYS A 70 12.25 2.68 10.14
N THR A 71 11.30 3.59 10.06
CA THR A 71 11.55 5.03 10.11
C THR A 71 11.36 5.53 11.53
N LYS A 72 12.43 6.01 12.15
CA LYS A 72 12.39 6.57 13.49
C LYS A 72 11.63 7.89 13.44
N VAL A 73 10.62 8.03 14.29
CA VAL A 73 9.84 9.28 14.38
C VAL A 73 9.90 9.77 15.81
N HIS A 74 10.68 10.84 16.03
CA HIS A 74 10.87 11.38 17.37
C HIS A 74 9.60 12.04 17.89
N VAL A 75 9.30 11.81 19.17
CA VAL A 75 8.18 12.48 19.83
C VAL A 75 8.69 13.81 20.41
N LYS A 76 7.77 14.73 20.71
CA LYS A 76 8.12 16.08 21.16
C LYS A 76 9.04 16.11 22.38
N GLY A 77 8.90 15.14 23.27
CA GLY A 77 9.73 15.08 24.48
C GLY A 77 11.14 14.54 24.24
N CYS A 78 11.44 14.06 23.06
CA CYS A 78 12.75 13.51 22.75
C CYS A 78 13.73 14.64 22.48
N VAL A 79 14.97 14.50 22.98
CA VAL A 79 16.01 15.53 22.77
C VAL A 79 16.40 15.68 21.31
N PHE A 80 16.11 14.66 20.50
CA PHE A 80 16.43 14.70 19.07
C PHE A 80 15.27 15.18 18.20
N PHE A 81 14.14 15.54 18.82
CA PHE A 81 13.00 16.04 18.04
C PHE A 81 13.40 17.27 17.25
N GLY A 82 13.10 17.29 15.96
CA GLY A 82 13.45 18.38 15.09
C GLY A 82 14.82 18.27 14.46
N GLN A 83 15.53 17.15 14.65
CA GLN A 83 16.86 16.95 14.07
C GLN A 83 16.81 15.89 13.00
N PRO A 84 17.25 16.21 11.76
CA PRO A 84 17.21 15.24 10.66
C PRO A 84 18.19 14.08 10.84
N ASP A 85 19.36 14.36 11.45
CA ASP A 85 20.39 13.35 11.67
C ASP A 85 20.77 13.34 13.14
N PRO A 86 19.98 12.70 14.00
CA PRO A 86 20.25 12.68 15.43
C PRO A 86 21.56 11.96 15.73
N PRO A 87 22.34 12.47 16.69
CA PRO A 87 23.66 11.92 16.99
C PRO A 87 23.66 10.66 17.84
N GLY A 88 22.50 10.21 18.31
CA GLY A 88 22.47 9.05 19.20
C GLY A 88 21.14 8.32 19.18
N PRO A 89 21.08 7.18 19.87
CA PRO A 89 19.85 6.37 19.93
C PRO A 89 18.81 7.00 20.86
N CYS A 90 17.56 6.64 20.64
CA CYS A 90 16.46 7.01 21.50
C CYS A 90 15.38 5.92 21.46
N ALA A 91 14.41 6.03 22.36
CA ALA A 91 13.32 5.05 22.46
C ALA A 91 12.10 5.42 21.62
N CYS A 92 12.22 6.42 20.76
CA CYS A 92 11.09 6.84 19.92
C CYS A 92 10.68 5.73 18.96
N PRO A 93 9.39 5.65 18.62
CA PRO A 93 8.89 4.55 17.81
C PRO A 93 9.41 4.55 16.38
N LEU A 94 9.48 3.35 15.81
CA LEU A 94 9.69 3.18 14.39
C LEU A 94 8.31 3.10 13.74
N ARG A 95 8.16 3.74 12.59
CA ARG A 95 6.90 3.78 11.86
C ARG A 95 7.16 3.62 10.37
N GLN A 96 6.09 3.49 9.60
CA GLN A 96 6.20 3.54 8.14
C GLN A 96 6.37 5.01 7.71
N ALA A 97 7.28 5.25 6.79
CA ALA A 97 7.45 6.59 6.22
C ALA A 97 6.18 6.97 5.46
N TRP A 98 5.78 8.24 5.52
CA TRP A 98 4.54 8.68 4.90
C TRP A 98 4.52 8.41 3.39
N GLY A 99 5.67 8.54 2.71
CA GLY A 99 5.76 8.27 1.27
C GLY A 99 5.49 6.81 0.93
N SER A 100 5.93 5.89 1.81
CA SER A 100 5.63 4.47 1.64
C SER A 100 4.13 4.21 1.78
N LEU A 101 3.49 4.85 2.75
CA LEU A 101 2.05 4.70 2.96
C LEU A 101 1.26 5.30 1.80
N ASP A 102 1.69 6.46 1.32
CA ASP A 102 1.04 7.12 0.19
C ASP A 102 1.11 6.26 -1.06
N ALA A 103 2.28 5.71 -1.35
CA ALA A 103 2.45 4.82 -2.50
C ALA A 103 1.60 3.55 -2.36
N LEU A 104 1.54 2.99 -1.15
CA LEU A 104 0.71 1.82 -0.86
C LEU A 104 -0.77 2.12 -1.15
N ILE A 105 -1.26 3.26 -0.69
CA ILE A 105 -2.66 3.64 -0.93
C ILE A 105 -2.94 3.77 -2.42
N GLY A 106 -2.00 4.34 -3.18
CA GLY A 106 -2.16 4.43 -4.64
C GLY A 106 -2.30 3.07 -5.28
N ARG A 107 -1.46 2.11 -4.86
CA ARG A 107 -1.52 0.75 -5.41
C ARG A 107 -2.81 0.03 -5.00
N LEU A 108 -3.23 0.15 -3.74
CA LEU A 108 -4.45 -0.49 -3.26
C LEU A 108 -5.69 0.13 -3.90
N ARG A 109 -5.68 1.43 -4.14
CA ARG A 109 -6.78 2.11 -4.82
C ARG A 109 -6.96 1.53 -6.22
N ALA A 110 -5.87 1.36 -6.96
CA ALA A 110 -5.92 0.77 -8.30
C ALA A 110 -6.36 -0.70 -8.23
N ALA A 111 -5.80 -1.46 -7.30
CA ALA A 111 -6.12 -2.89 -7.17
C ALA A 111 -7.59 -3.11 -6.85
N TYR A 112 -8.19 -2.24 -6.03
CA TYR A 112 -9.60 -2.37 -5.66
C TYR A 112 -10.49 -2.36 -6.90
N GLU A 113 -10.24 -1.43 -7.82
CA GLU A 113 -11.04 -1.32 -9.04
C GLU A 113 -10.69 -2.42 -10.03
N GLU A 114 -9.43 -2.84 -10.10
CA GLU A 114 -9.03 -3.95 -10.95
C GLU A 114 -9.64 -5.28 -10.52
N ASN A 115 -9.99 -5.39 -9.25
CA ASN A 115 -10.61 -6.60 -8.71
C ASN A 115 -12.14 -6.46 -8.60
N GLY A 116 -12.72 -5.55 -9.35
CA GLY A 116 -14.16 -5.45 -9.50
C GLY A 116 -14.85 -4.44 -8.60
N GLY A 117 -14.10 -3.68 -7.80
CA GLY A 117 -14.69 -2.66 -6.94
C GLY A 117 -15.17 -1.45 -7.74
N GLN A 118 -16.24 -0.84 -7.28
CA GLN A 118 -16.77 0.37 -7.92
C GLN A 118 -15.98 1.59 -7.50
N PRO A 119 -15.61 2.47 -8.45
CA PRO A 119 -14.84 3.68 -8.10
C PRO A 119 -15.51 4.55 -7.04
N GLU A 120 -16.83 4.67 -7.08
CA GLU A 120 -17.58 5.49 -6.12
C GLU A 120 -17.52 4.94 -4.70
N LYS A 121 -17.24 3.65 -4.55
CA LYS A 121 -17.20 2.98 -3.25
C LYS A 121 -15.78 2.66 -2.81
N ASN A 122 -14.79 3.12 -3.55
CA ASN A 122 -13.39 2.80 -3.28
C ASN A 122 -12.94 3.46 -1.96
N PRO A 123 -12.72 2.67 -0.90
CA PRO A 123 -12.38 3.25 0.40
C PRO A 123 -11.01 3.91 0.42
N PHE A 124 -10.13 3.53 -0.49
CA PHE A 124 -8.79 4.13 -0.59
C PHE A 124 -8.83 5.52 -1.19
N GLY A 125 -9.92 5.87 -1.85
CA GLY A 125 -10.13 7.22 -2.39
C GLY A 125 -10.86 8.16 -1.44
N ASN A 126 -11.21 7.69 -0.25
CA ASN A 126 -11.93 8.49 0.72
C ASN A 126 -11.06 9.63 1.26
N GLY A 127 -11.67 10.81 1.44
CA GLY A 127 -10.96 11.98 1.92
C GLY A 127 -10.29 11.81 3.29
N ALA A 128 -10.87 10.94 4.14
CA ALA A 128 -10.29 10.68 5.46
C ALA A 128 -8.89 10.05 5.34
N ILE A 129 -8.66 9.24 4.32
CA ILE A 129 -7.34 8.65 4.09
C ILE A 129 -6.34 9.75 3.75
N ARG A 130 -6.75 10.70 2.90
CA ARG A 130 -5.89 11.81 2.49
C ARG A 130 -5.53 12.69 3.68
N VAL A 131 -6.51 12.97 4.54
CA VAL A 131 -6.27 13.76 5.76
C VAL A 131 -5.27 13.04 6.66
N TYR A 132 -5.46 11.75 6.88
CA TYR A 132 -4.57 10.96 7.72
C TYR A 132 -3.13 10.99 7.18
N LEU A 133 -2.96 10.77 5.87
CA LEU A 133 -1.63 10.77 5.27
C LEU A 133 -0.95 12.13 5.38
N ARG A 134 -1.73 13.21 5.26
CA ARG A 134 -1.19 14.57 5.44
C ARG A 134 -0.72 14.77 6.87
N GLU A 135 -1.49 14.30 7.85
CA GLU A 135 -1.10 14.42 9.25
C GLU A 135 0.18 13.65 9.53
N VAL A 136 0.31 12.45 8.98
CA VAL A 136 1.52 11.64 9.10
C VAL A 136 2.71 12.39 8.50
N LYS A 137 2.53 12.93 7.31
CA LYS A 137 3.57 13.69 6.62
C LYS A 137 4.04 14.86 7.46
N ASP A 138 3.10 15.65 7.97
CA ASP A 138 3.42 16.84 8.76
C ASP A 138 4.11 16.48 10.06
N CYS A 139 3.64 15.43 10.73
CA CYS A 139 4.22 14.94 11.97
C CYS A 139 5.68 14.50 11.75
N GLN A 140 5.92 13.73 10.69
CA GLN A 140 7.26 13.24 10.41
C GLN A 140 8.20 14.37 9.98
N ALA A 141 7.68 15.35 9.26
CA ALA A 141 8.47 16.51 8.87
C ALA A 141 8.91 17.30 10.10
N LYS A 142 8.01 17.51 11.05
CA LYS A 142 8.34 18.22 12.30
C LYS A 142 9.35 17.46 13.15
N ALA A 143 9.23 16.13 13.19
CA ALA A 143 10.15 15.30 13.95
C ALA A 143 11.57 15.34 13.40
N ARG A 144 11.72 15.63 12.13
CA ARG A 144 13.03 15.66 11.46
C ARG A 144 13.59 17.07 11.35
N GLY A 145 12.80 18.08 11.62
CA GLY A 145 13.21 19.45 11.41
C GLY A 145 12.89 19.88 10.00
#